data_56b4e4ecd4e6af6365aa043f98a552ed
#
_entry.id   56b4e4ecd4e6af6365aa043f98a552ed
#
_cell.length_a   1.000
_cell.length_b   1.000
_cell.length_c   1.000
_cell.angle_alpha   90.00
_cell.angle_beta   90.00
_cell.angle_gamma   90.00
#
_symmetry.space_group_name_H-M   'P 1'
#
loop_
_entity.id
_entity.type
_entity.pdbx_description
1 polymer ?
#
loop_
_entity_poly.entity_id
_entity_poly.type
_entity_poly.pdbx_seq_one_letter_code
_entity_poly.pdbx_strand_id
1 'polypeptide(L)'
;MSINKLTATGRLTAEPALSQIGEAASASFTLASDTRTKDANGEYISNFYRCTAWRRLAEIAAQYLHKGDKITVCGDLCLRPYVDRQGVQRLSVQVNVTDIELPARAQSAAEPTPHAADDDELPI
;
A
#
# COMPACT_ATOMS: atom_id res chain seq x y z
N MET A 1 -14.05 -17.28 -10.45
CA MET A 1 -13.12 -16.25 -10.03
C MET A 1 -11.78 -16.84 -9.70
N SER A 2 -10.75 -16.12 -10.04
CA SER A 2 -9.38 -16.55 -9.74
C SER A 2 -8.79 -15.72 -8.63
N ILE A 3 -7.84 -16.29 -7.92
CA ILE A 3 -7.15 -15.59 -6.85
C ILE A 3 -5.93 -14.87 -7.43
N ASN A 4 -5.90 -13.56 -7.28
CA ASN A 4 -4.76 -12.73 -7.67
C ASN A 4 -4.40 -11.87 -6.48
N LYS A 5 -3.50 -12.35 -5.65
CA LYS A 5 -3.16 -11.68 -4.40
C LYS A 5 -1.77 -11.11 -4.45
N LEU A 6 -1.60 -9.97 -3.79
CA LEU A 6 -0.31 -9.33 -3.61
C LEU A 6 -0.13 -8.96 -2.15
N THR A 7 1.05 -9.21 -1.63
CA THR A 7 1.46 -8.69 -0.34
C THR A 7 2.78 -7.97 -0.57
N ALA A 8 2.84 -6.71 -0.20
CA ALA A 8 4.04 -5.91 -0.46
C ALA A 8 4.30 -4.94 0.68
N THR A 9 5.56 -4.74 0.98
CA THR A 9 6.00 -3.74 1.93
C THR A 9 6.69 -2.63 1.16
N GLY A 10 6.38 -1.40 1.49
CA GLY A 10 6.99 -0.26 0.83
C GLY A 10 6.68 1.03 1.55
N ARG A 11 7.02 2.15 0.91
CA ARG A 11 6.78 3.48 1.48
C ARG A 11 5.82 4.25 0.62
N LEU A 12 4.97 5.03 1.26
CA LEU A 12 4.06 5.90 0.53
C LEU A 12 4.85 7.00 -0.16
N THR A 13 4.55 7.24 -1.43
CA THR A 13 5.24 8.26 -2.20
C THR A 13 4.62 9.64 -1.99
N ALA A 14 3.40 9.70 -1.45
CA ALA A 14 2.68 10.94 -1.19
C ALA A 14 1.61 10.67 -0.14
N GLU A 15 0.97 11.73 0.34
CA GLU A 15 -0.16 11.57 1.25
C GLU A 15 -1.30 10.85 0.52
N PRO A 16 -2.07 10.01 1.23
CA PRO A 16 -3.20 9.34 0.59
C PRO A 16 -4.22 10.36 0.06
N ALA A 17 -4.72 10.09 -1.13
CA ALA A 17 -5.74 10.94 -1.74
C ALA A 17 -7.10 10.37 -1.41
N LEU A 18 -7.94 11.18 -0.77
CA LEU A 18 -9.24 10.74 -0.31
C LEU A 18 -10.30 11.12 -1.31
N SER A 19 -11.28 10.25 -1.46
CA SER A 19 -12.36 10.47 -2.40
C SER A 19 -13.62 9.81 -1.87
N GLN A 20 -14.76 10.22 -2.40
CA GLN A 20 -16.05 9.64 -2.06
C GLN A 20 -16.72 9.26 -3.37
N ILE A 21 -17.02 7.97 -3.51
CA ILE A 21 -17.72 7.48 -4.70
C ILE A 21 -19.04 6.92 -4.24
N GLY A 22 -20.14 7.65 -4.55
CA GLY A 22 -21.42 7.31 -3.99
C GLY A 22 -21.36 7.46 -2.48
N GLU A 23 -21.67 6.39 -1.76
CA GLU A 23 -21.62 6.41 -0.32
C GLU A 23 -20.35 5.77 0.22
N ALA A 24 -19.45 5.38 -0.66
CA ALA A 24 -18.25 4.68 -0.23
C ALA A 24 -17.05 5.61 -0.22
N ALA A 25 -16.38 5.71 0.91
CA ALA A 25 -15.13 6.44 1.00
C ALA A 25 -14.02 5.59 0.41
N SER A 26 -13.08 6.25 -0.27
CA SER A 26 -11.90 5.57 -0.78
C SER A 26 -10.66 6.40 -0.51
N ALA A 27 -9.54 5.71 -0.36
CA ALA A 27 -8.24 6.36 -0.22
C ALA A 27 -7.30 5.68 -1.19
N SER A 28 -6.61 6.46 -2.01
CA SER A 28 -5.65 5.90 -2.93
C SER A 28 -4.26 6.45 -2.63
N PHE A 29 -3.26 5.60 -2.78
CA PHE A 29 -1.88 5.97 -2.56
C PHE A 29 -0.99 5.08 -3.39
N THR A 30 0.22 5.53 -3.64
CA THR A 30 1.20 4.75 -4.38
C THR A 30 2.27 4.27 -3.40
N LEU A 31 2.54 2.99 -3.46
CA LEU A 31 3.53 2.35 -2.61
C LEU A 31 4.77 2.05 -3.42
N ALA A 32 5.91 2.55 -2.98
CA ALA A 32 7.19 2.25 -3.62
C ALA A 32 7.86 1.14 -2.83
N SER A 33 8.01 0.00 -3.48
CA SER A 33 8.54 -1.20 -2.84
C SER A 33 9.85 -1.58 -3.51
N ASP A 34 10.94 -1.57 -2.74
CA ASP A 34 12.25 -1.89 -3.28
C ASP A 34 12.36 -3.39 -3.49
N THR A 35 12.93 -3.77 -4.62
CA THR A 35 13.18 -5.18 -4.90
C THR A 35 14.60 -5.53 -4.51
N ARG A 36 14.96 -6.78 -4.68
CA ARG A 36 16.31 -7.25 -4.44
C ARG A 36 17.17 -7.18 -5.69
N THR A 37 16.63 -6.64 -6.77
CA THR A 37 17.33 -6.56 -8.05
C THR A 37 17.89 -5.17 -8.23
N LYS A 38 19.16 -5.07 -8.63
CA LYS A 38 19.81 -3.78 -8.88
C LYS A 38 19.83 -3.48 -10.35
N ASP A 39 19.75 -2.20 -10.68
CA ASP A 39 19.86 -1.74 -12.06
C ASP A 39 21.33 -1.56 -12.45
N ALA A 40 21.57 -1.03 -13.64
CA ALA A 40 22.93 -0.86 -14.16
C ALA A 40 23.75 0.11 -13.33
N ASN A 41 23.11 0.98 -12.57
CA ASN A 41 23.78 1.96 -11.72
C ASN A 41 24.02 1.46 -10.31
N GLY A 42 23.68 0.22 -10.02
CA GLY A 42 23.85 -0.36 -8.71
C GLY A 42 22.77 -0.01 -7.71
N GLU A 43 21.68 0.58 -8.17
CA GLU A 43 20.58 0.94 -7.28
C GLU A 43 19.45 -0.07 -7.39
N TYR A 44 18.76 -0.31 -6.29
CA TYR A 44 17.67 -1.27 -6.29
C TYR A 44 16.52 -0.74 -7.12
N ILE A 45 15.95 -1.65 -7.92
CA ILE A 45 14.75 -1.34 -8.69
C ILE A 45 13.56 -1.32 -7.74
N SER A 46 12.70 -0.31 -7.89
CA SER A 46 11.49 -0.21 -7.08
C SER A 46 10.27 -0.54 -7.93
N ASN A 47 9.37 -1.29 -7.34
CA ASN A 47 8.06 -1.50 -7.93
C ASN A 47 7.11 -0.47 -7.35
N PHE A 48 6.22 0.05 -8.20
CA PHE A 48 5.23 1.03 -7.77
C PHE A 48 3.85 0.42 -7.90
N TYR A 49 3.14 0.37 -6.77
CA TYR A 49 1.81 -0.21 -6.72
C TYR A 49 0.80 0.88 -6.39
N ARG A 50 -0.21 1.03 -7.24
CA ARG A 50 -1.30 1.96 -6.95
C ARG A 50 -2.31 1.21 -6.10
N CYS A 51 -2.47 1.67 -4.87
CA CYS A 51 -3.30 0.99 -3.90
C CYS A 51 -4.57 1.80 -3.66
N THR A 52 -5.69 1.10 -3.57
CA THR A 52 -6.97 1.75 -3.23
C THR A 52 -7.58 1.00 -2.07
N ALA A 53 -7.89 1.74 -1.02
CA ALA A 53 -8.56 1.21 0.16
C ALA A 53 -9.97 1.78 0.19
N TRP A 54 -10.92 0.97 0.65
CA TRP A 54 -12.33 1.35 0.64
C TRP A 54 -12.91 1.30 2.04
N ARG A 55 -13.89 2.19 2.28
CA ARG A 55 -14.71 2.20 3.50
C ARG A 55 -13.83 2.30 4.75
N ARG A 56 -13.87 1.34 5.64
CA ARG A 56 -13.12 1.41 6.87
C ARG A 56 -11.61 1.50 6.64
N LEU A 57 -11.10 0.77 5.67
CA LEU A 57 -9.66 0.86 5.36
C LEU A 57 -9.30 2.23 4.82
N ALA A 58 -10.20 2.88 4.08
CA ALA A 58 -9.96 4.24 3.62
C ALA A 58 -9.86 5.21 4.80
N GLU A 59 -10.71 5.04 5.81
CA GLU A 59 -10.65 5.87 7.00
C GLU A 59 -9.37 5.65 7.76
N ILE A 60 -8.93 4.39 7.87
CA ILE A 60 -7.68 4.08 8.53
C ILE A 60 -6.51 4.71 7.78
N ALA A 61 -6.52 4.61 6.46
CA ALA A 61 -5.46 5.21 5.66
C ALA A 61 -5.43 6.72 5.83
N ALA A 62 -6.61 7.35 5.83
CA ALA A 62 -6.69 8.79 5.99
C ALA A 62 -6.16 9.24 7.34
N GLN A 63 -6.39 8.44 8.36
CA GLN A 63 -6.05 8.83 9.72
C GLN A 63 -4.61 8.55 10.08
N TYR A 64 -4.05 7.46 9.59
CA TYR A 64 -2.76 6.99 10.08
C TYR A 64 -1.62 6.99 9.07
N LEU A 65 -1.89 7.11 7.78
CA LEU A 65 -0.84 6.99 6.77
C LEU A 65 -0.40 8.36 6.27
N HIS A 66 0.91 8.52 6.12
CA HIS A 66 1.50 9.77 5.64
C HIS A 66 2.62 9.45 4.67
N LYS A 67 2.97 10.43 3.86
CA LYS A 67 4.07 10.30 2.91
C LYS A 67 5.32 9.81 3.63
N GLY A 68 5.96 8.82 3.05
CA GLY A 68 7.20 8.27 3.58
C GLY A 68 7.00 7.14 4.58
N ASP A 69 5.79 6.89 5.04
CA ASP A 69 5.54 5.81 5.98
C ASP A 69 5.81 4.46 5.32
N LYS A 70 6.43 3.57 6.07
CA LYS A 70 6.67 2.20 5.61
C LYS A 70 5.55 1.33 6.14
N ILE A 71 4.84 0.70 5.22
CA ILE A 71 3.69 -0.13 5.57
C ILE A 71 3.71 -1.41 4.75
N THR A 72 2.89 -2.36 5.15
CA THR A 72 2.65 -3.57 4.38
C THR A 72 1.18 -3.60 4.00
N VAL A 73 0.92 -3.87 2.72
CA VAL A 73 -0.45 -4.00 2.24
C VAL A 73 -0.64 -5.40 1.67
N CYS A 74 -1.86 -5.88 1.76
CA CYS A 74 -2.29 -7.10 1.13
C CYS A 74 -3.58 -6.82 0.40
N GLY A 75 -3.72 -7.33 -0.80
CA GLY A 75 -4.94 -7.10 -1.55
C GLY A 75 -5.00 -7.85 -2.85
N ASP A 76 -6.02 -7.54 -3.61
CA ASP A 76 -6.23 -8.15 -4.91
C ASP A 76 -5.47 -7.37 -5.96
N LEU A 77 -4.71 -8.09 -6.77
CA LEU A 77 -3.86 -7.51 -7.80
C LEU A 77 -4.63 -7.41 -9.11
N CYS A 78 -4.54 -6.27 -9.75
CA CYS A 78 -5.13 -6.04 -11.07
C CYS A 78 -4.15 -5.26 -11.93
N LEU A 79 -3.87 -5.75 -13.12
CA LEU A 79 -3.03 -5.03 -14.06
C LEU A 79 -3.95 -4.34 -15.05
N ARG A 80 -3.79 -3.03 -15.18
CA ARG A 80 -4.62 -2.24 -16.09
C ARG A 80 -3.78 -1.60 -17.17
N PRO A 81 -4.05 -1.90 -18.44
CA PRO A 81 -3.34 -1.25 -19.53
C PRO A 81 -3.80 0.19 -19.68
N TYR A 82 -2.86 1.06 -20.02
CA TYR A 82 -3.17 2.44 -20.33
C TYR A 82 -2.15 2.95 -21.34
N VAL A 83 -2.48 4.09 -21.97
CA VAL A 83 -1.59 4.73 -22.94
C VAL A 83 -1.09 6.02 -22.29
N ASP A 84 0.26 6.17 -22.25
CA ASP A 84 0.82 7.34 -21.61
C ASP A 84 0.78 8.54 -22.58
N ARG A 85 1.33 9.67 -22.15
CA ARG A 85 1.26 10.90 -22.93
C ARG A 85 2.03 10.81 -24.24
N GLN A 86 2.95 9.86 -24.34
CA GLN A 86 3.77 9.70 -25.55
C GLN A 86 3.19 8.64 -26.46
N GLY A 87 2.01 8.12 -26.14
CA GLY A 87 1.35 7.12 -26.97
C GLY A 87 1.85 5.70 -26.77
N VAL A 88 2.65 5.46 -25.74
CA VAL A 88 3.20 4.15 -25.46
C VAL A 88 2.25 3.38 -24.54
N GLN A 89 1.99 2.12 -24.86
CA GLN A 89 1.17 1.29 -24.02
C GLN A 89 1.95 0.86 -22.79
N ARG A 90 1.32 0.97 -21.62
CA ARG A 90 1.93 0.61 -20.36
C ARG A 90 0.92 -0.14 -19.51
N LEU A 91 1.42 -0.78 -18.45
CA LEU A 91 0.57 -1.47 -17.48
C LEU A 91 0.68 -0.77 -16.14
N SER A 92 -0.48 -0.47 -15.56
CA SER A 92 -0.57 0.06 -14.21
C SER A 92 -0.83 -1.12 -13.28
N VAL A 93 0.00 -1.27 -12.26
CA VAL A 93 -0.18 -2.32 -11.27
C VAL A 93 -1.04 -1.74 -10.15
N GLN A 94 -2.24 -2.26 -10.02
CA GLN A 94 -3.22 -1.75 -9.05
C GLN A 94 -3.54 -2.82 -8.04
N VAL A 95 -3.72 -2.38 -6.79
CA VAL A 95 -4.03 -3.29 -5.69
C VAL A 95 -5.28 -2.78 -5.00
N ASN A 96 -6.29 -3.63 -4.93
CA ASN A 96 -7.48 -3.33 -4.15
C ASN A 96 -7.22 -3.86 -2.75
N VAL A 97 -6.93 -2.95 -1.82
CA VAL A 97 -6.38 -3.32 -0.53
C VAL A 97 -7.41 -4.01 0.35
N THR A 98 -7.04 -5.13 0.92
CA THR A 98 -7.90 -5.83 1.87
C THR A 98 -7.35 -5.75 3.29
N ASP A 99 -6.05 -5.54 3.45
CA ASP A 99 -5.42 -5.44 4.76
C ASP A 99 -4.24 -4.48 4.70
N ILE A 100 -4.02 -3.76 5.78
CA ILE A 100 -2.89 -2.84 5.92
C ILE A 100 -2.25 -3.08 7.28
N GLU A 101 -0.93 -3.24 7.28
CA GLU A 101 -0.19 -3.23 8.52
C GLU A 101 0.35 -1.82 8.72
N LEU A 102 -0.07 -1.17 9.81
CA LEU A 102 0.26 0.22 10.06
C LEU A 102 1.71 0.37 10.50
N PRO A 103 2.30 1.55 10.28
CA PRO A 103 3.66 1.79 10.77
C PRO A 103 3.69 1.76 12.29
N ALA A 104 4.85 1.45 12.84
CA ALA A 104 5.00 1.32 14.28
C ALA A 104 4.55 2.57 15.02
N ARG A 105 4.83 3.73 14.45
CA ARG A 105 4.42 5.01 15.02
C ARG A 105 2.90 5.10 15.16
N ALA A 106 2.19 4.70 14.12
CA ALA A 106 0.73 4.76 14.14
C ALA A 106 0.14 3.70 15.06
N GLN A 107 0.76 2.54 15.13
CA GLN A 107 0.30 1.51 16.05
C GLN A 107 0.44 1.96 17.48
N SER A 108 1.55 2.59 17.82
CA SER A 108 1.73 3.10 19.17
C SER A 108 0.71 4.16 19.51
N ALA A 109 0.40 5.04 18.58
CA ALA A 109 -0.56 6.10 18.83
C ALA A 109 -1.98 5.57 18.89
N ALA A 110 -2.29 4.58 18.06
CA ALA A 110 -3.64 4.09 17.98
C ALA A 110 -3.96 3.05 19.02
N GLU A 111 -2.95 2.38 19.53
CA GLU A 111 -3.23 1.20 20.27
C GLU A 111 -2.30 1.02 21.40
N PRO A 112 -2.64 1.49 22.52
CA PRO A 112 -1.78 1.36 23.70
C PRO A 112 -1.84 -0.02 24.29
N THR A 113 -2.21 -1.02 23.62
CA THR A 113 -2.35 -2.30 24.16
C THR A 113 -1.05 -2.91 24.47
N PRO A 114 -1.02 -3.52 25.52
CA PRO A 114 0.16 -4.17 25.86
C PRO A 114 0.37 -5.40 25.08
N HIS A 115 -0.49 -5.97 24.60
CA HIS A 115 -0.34 -7.09 24.02
C HIS A 115 0.37 -7.25 23.02
N ALA A 116 0.50 -6.84 22.86
CA ALA A 116 1.14 -7.04 21.95
C ALA A 116 2.16 -7.84 22.21
N ALA A 117 2.25 -7.93 22.99
CA ALA A 117 3.22 -8.58 23.21
C ALA A 117 3.22 -9.79 22.75
N ASP A 118 2.60 -9.92 22.69
CA ASP A 118 2.80 -10.73 22.37
C ASP A 118 3.24 -11.11 21.38
N ASP A 119 3.06 -10.99 21.24
CA ASP A 119 3.42 -11.21 20.50
C ASP A 119 4.36 -11.39 20.03
N ASP A 120 4.46 -11.17 20.38
CA ASP A 120 5.28 -11.09 20.05
C ASP A 120 6.12 -11.70 19.86
N GLU A 121 5.87 -12.08 20.12
CA GLU A 121 6.47 -12.61 20.06
C GLU A 121 6.72 -13.37 19.26
N LEU A 122 6.43 -13.61 18.80
CA LEU A 122 6.66 -14.22 18.03
C LEU A 122 7.51 -14.47 17.48
N PRO A 123 7.85 -14.66 17.54
CA PRO A 123 8.74 -14.76 16.91
C PRO A 123 9.06 -15.27 15.93
N ILE A 124 8.95 -15.39 15.57
CA ILE A 124 9.31 -15.75 14.80
C ILE A 124 9.71 -15.92 14.42
#